data_9082c728e9fb7e3cafc035dfcb8bf104
#
_entry.id   9082c728e9fb7e3cafc035dfcb8bf104
#
_cell.length_a   1.000
_cell.length_b   1.000
_cell.length_c   1.000
_cell.angle_alpha   90.00
_cell.angle_beta   90.00
_cell.angle_gamma   90.00
#
_symmetry.space_group_name_H-M   'P 1'
#
loop_
_entity.id
_entity.type
_entity.pdbx_description
1 polymer ?
#
loop_
_entity_poly.entity_id
_entity_poly.type
_entity_poly.pdbx_seq_one_letter_code
_entity_poly.pdbx_strand_id
1 'polypeptide(L)'
;MKVLSRGPVADAVPLLSILTACDCSVEELERIAAFLETQTLKRWRWIHCPGVDSDCLPVEGMAVLYLPRAPAALRATALEEAIWFLLSRPTLPWVELREDARRGDLFVSRRSLPEGRIGARLNGRRQPCSSAGLPNAPRKRLLLLAPWLEPGGADRCNLDMLRALAREGWMLTVVASLAAEHRWRDRFTALTADVWVLPDFLAAEKACAFLAYLVDSRQPDLMLLSNSAFAYDVLGYVRTRYPGLPVVDLNHMEEGWDDGGHPGRAARCTALLDRHWVVSGHLRHWLLDRGVEASKVEVLHWFADVDSWKPDSLTRAKVRARLGIAPQCVVIAYAGRLCAQKRPELFAASLGELARRGSDFVALVLGDGELAGELRNDLRRHGLAGRVRMLGWQDEAELRELFQASDIFFLPSAGEGIALVLYEAMACGMAIVAADVGGHAELVSAHCGFLVPRRDAEREARDYAARLESLMREPEMLRRMGQNSARRIREAFTLSLFERRLRGLLERVPVSTPCGVCTDSPVPALGAARLSMQWASYRLANGLRCRLDIQKHGRFSRFLERCAKGVFFLRTFGAKALWQKIRKH
;
A
#
# COMPACT_ATOMS: atom_id res chain seq x y z
N MET A 1 30.60 -15.14 -33.86
CA MET A 1 29.65 -14.98 -32.77
C MET A 1 30.33 -15.34 -31.46
N LYS A 2 30.42 -14.44 -30.50
CA LYS A 2 31.07 -14.67 -29.21
C LYS A 2 30.03 -14.50 -28.11
N VAL A 3 29.77 -15.57 -27.32
CA VAL A 3 29.00 -15.46 -26.11
C VAL A 3 29.89 -14.80 -25.06
N LEU A 4 29.55 -13.60 -24.62
CA LEU A 4 30.37 -12.81 -23.68
C LEU A 4 30.13 -13.21 -22.25
N SER A 5 28.87 -13.47 -21.88
CA SER A 5 28.53 -13.97 -20.55
C SER A 5 27.16 -14.69 -20.54
N ARG A 6 26.94 -15.48 -19.50
CA ARG A 6 25.64 -16.06 -19.16
C ARG A 6 25.25 -15.55 -17.78
N GLY A 7 23.96 -15.35 -17.54
CA GLY A 7 23.47 -15.07 -16.20
C GLY A 7 23.76 -16.19 -15.22
N PRO A 8 23.62 -15.98 -13.91
CA PRO A 8 24.06 -16.90 -12.85
C PRO A 8 23.39 -18.29 -12.86
N VAL A 9 22.38 -18.52 -13.69
CA VAL A 9 21.74 -19.85 -13.88
C VAL A 9 22.18 -20.41 -15.22
N ALA A 10 23.35 -21.03 -15.26
CA ALA A 10 24.06 -21.42 -16.49
C ALA A 10 23.40 -22.57 -17.29
N ASP A 11 22.68 -23.49 -16.64
CA ASP A 11 22.23 -24.75 -17.24
C ASP A 11 20.76 -24.74 -17.73
N ALA A 12 20.05 -23.60 -17.58
CA ALA A 12 18.68 -23.46 -18.06
C ALA A 12 18.62 -22.72 -19.40
N VAL A 13 17.64 -23.05 -20.24
CA VAL A 13 17.37 -22.28 -21.47
C VAL A 13 17.18 -20.81 -21.10
N PRO A 14 17.90 -19.87 -21.72
CA PRO A 14 17.76 -18.45 -21.37
C PRO A 14 16.37 -17.93 -21.70
N LEU A 15 15.80 -17.12 -20.83
CA LEU A 15 14.55 -16.40 -21.11
C LEU A 15 14.76 -15.25 -22.08
N LEU A 16 15.97 -14.69 -22.09
CA LEU A 16 16.32 -13.54 -22.90
C LEU A 16 17.68 -13.73 -23.58
N SER A 17 17.73 -13.58 -24.87
CA SER A 17 18.96 -13.38 -25.62
C SER A 17 19.16 -11.88 -25.89
N ILE A 18 20.36 -11.39 -25.64
CA ILE A 18 20.69 -9.97 -25.73
C ILE A 18 21.66 -9.77 -26.88
N LEU A 19 21.27 -8.97 -27.86
CA LEU A 19 22.10 -8.59 -29.00
C LEU A 19 22.61 -7.16 -28.82
N THR A 20 23.89 -6.93 -29.03
CA THR A 20 24.48 -5.59 -29.02
C THR A 20 24.95 -5.19 -30.41
N ALA A 21 24.92 -3.88 -30.68
CA ALA A 21 25.40 -3.35 -31.97
C ALA A 21 26.86 -3.75 -32.23
N CYS A 22 27.20 -3.88 -33.52
CA CYS A 22 28.51 -4.35 -33.95
C CYS A 22 29.64 -3.34 -33.71
N ASP A 23 29.33 -2.09 -33.50
CA ASP A 23 30.25 -0.95 -33.32
C ASP A 23 30.35 -0.46 -31.87
N CYS A 24 29.83 -1.21 -30.92
CA CYS A 24 29.98 -0.88 -29.48
C CYS A 24 31.46 -0.85 -29.07
N SER A 25 31.87 0.24 -28.43
CA SER A 25 33.17 0.35 -27.80
C SER A 25 33.32 -0.57 -26.59
N VAL A 26 34.55 -0.85 -26.14
CA VAL A 26 34.80 -1.65 -24.92
C VAL A 26 34.12 -1.01 -23.71
N GLU A 27 34.18 0.31 -23.60
CA GLU A 27 33.55 1.06 -22.52
C GLU A 27 32.01 0.93 -22.50
N GLU A 28 31.38 0.90 -23.69
CA GLU A 28 29.94 0.65 -23.80
C GLU A 28 29.58 -0.78 -23.46
N LEU A 29 30.39 -1.77 -23.84
CA LEU A 29 30.18 -3.16 -23.45
C LEU A 29 30.31 -3.36 -21.94
N GLU A 30 31.23 -2.69 -21.26
CA GLU A 30 31.33 -2.69 -19.80
C GLU A 30 30.11 -2.06 -19.12
N ARG A 31 29.58 -0.95 -19.67
CA ARG A 31 28.35 -0.31 -19.19
C ARG A 31 27.13 -1.21 -19.39
N ILE A 32 27.05 -1.93 -20.50
CA ILE A 32 25.98 -2.92 -20.76
C ILE A 32 26.09 -4.08 -19.75
N ALA A 33 27.28 -4.59 -19.48
CA ALA A 33 27.50 -5.64 -18.49
C ALA A 33 27.03 -5.18 -17.09
N ALA A 34 27.47 -4.01 -16.66
CA ALA A 34 27.07 -3.43 -15.38
C ALA A 34 25.54 -3.21 -15.30
N PHE A 35 24.90 -2.77 -16.38
CA PHE A 35 23.44 -2.65 -16.46
C PHE A 35 22.75 -4.02 -16.27
N LEU A 36 23.20 -5.06 -16.97
CA LEU A 36 22.59 -6.40 -16.90
C LEU A 36 22.69 -6.99 -15.50
N GLU A 37 23.77 -6.72 -14.79
CA GLU A 37 23.93 -7.15 -13.38
C GLU A 37 22.92 -6.49 -12.44
N THR A 38 22.45 -5.28 -12.75
CA THR A 38 21.44 -4.57 -11.95
C THR A 38 20.02 -5.10 -12.19
N GLN A 39 19.79 -5.91 -13.23
CA GLN A 39 18.45 -6.41 -13.55
C GLN A 39 18.06 -7.59 -12.67
N THR A 40 16.78 -7.71 -12.38
CA THR A 40 16.22 -8.82 -11.60
C THR A 40 16.19 -10.11 -12.39
N LEU A 41 16.10 -10.05 -13.73
CA LEU A 41 16.18 -11.22 -14.59
C LEU A 41 17.59 -11.82 -14.57
N LYS A 42 17.71 -13.09 -14.16
CA LYS A 42 19.01 -13.78 -14.07
C LYS A 42 19.19 -14.89 -15.11
N ARG A 43 18.19 -15.15 -15.96
CA ARG A 43 18.26 -16.14 -17.05
C ARG A 43 18.40 -15.44 -18.40
N TRP A 44 19.59 -14.90 -18.65
CA TRP A 44 19.92 -14.19 -19.89
C TRP A 44 21.23 -14.71 -20.49
N ARG A 45 21.38 -14.48 -21.81
CA ARG A 45 22.61 -14.73 -22.57
C ARG A 45 22.94 -13.49 -23.38
N TRP A 46 24.16 -13.03 -23.27
CA TRP A 46 24.64 -11.89 -24.05
C TRP A 46 25.43 -12.38 -25.25
N ILE A 47 25.08 -11.87 -26.44
CA ILE A 47 25.71 -12.18 -27.71
C ILE A 47 26.18 -10.85 -28.31
N HIS A 48 27.48 -10.72 -28.50
CA HIS A 48 28.07 -9.61 -29.23
C HIS A 48 28.50 -10.10 -30.61
N CYS A 49 28.05 -9.42 -31.67
CA CYS A 49 28.27 -9.81 -33.08
C CYS A 49 28.90 -8.65 -33.86
N PRO A 50 30.22 -8.46 -33.81
CA PRO A 50 30.87 -7.46 -34.61
C PRO A 50 30.74 -7.81 -36.12
N GLY A 51 30.15 -6.91 -36.91
CA GLY A 51 30.11 -7.00 -38.37
C GLY A 51 29.13 -8.01 -38.99
N VAL A 52 28.14 -8.52 -38.23
CA VAL A 52 27.13 -9.46 -38.73
C VAL A 52 25.74 -8.85 -38.68
N ASP A 53 24.98 -9.02 -39.75
CA ASP A 53 23.59 -8.59 -39.84
C ASP A 53 22.72 -9.37 -38.83
N SER A 54 21.83 -8.68 -38.10
CA SER A 54 21.05 -9.23 -36.99
C SER A 54 20.14 -10.40 -37.36
N ASP A 55 19.77 -10.51 -38.63
CA ASP A 55 18.77 -11.47 -39.14
C ASP A 55 19.30 -12.91 -39.27
N CYS A 56 20.61 -13.11 -39.17
CA CYS A 56 21.27 -14.43 -39.39
C CYS A 56 21.66 -15.17 -38.10
N LEU A 57 21.29 -14.70 -36.93
CA LEU A 57 21.77 -15.26 -35.67
C LEU A 57 20.84 -16.36 -35.09
N PRO A 58 21.38 -17.52 -34.69
CA PRO A 58 20.60 -18.49 -33.94
C PRO A 58 20.29 -17.95 -32.55
N VAL A 59 19.06 -17.51 -32.36
CA VAL A 59 18.58 -16.95 -31.08
C VAL A 59 17.84 -18.03 -30.31
N GLU A 60 18.39 -18.40 -29.18
CA GLU A 60 17.73 -19.28 -28.21
C GLU A 60 17.07 -18.44 -27.10
N GLY A 61 15.85 -18.80 -26.70
CA GLY A 61 15.13 -18.15 -25.64
C GLY A 61 13.77 -17.65 -26.02
N MET A 62 13.01 -17.12 -25.05
CA MET A 62 11.63 -16.68 -25.23
C MET A 62 11.51 -15.28 -25.84
N ALA A 63 12.54 -14.47 -25.69
CA ALA A 63 12.59 -13.11 -26.19
C ALA A 63 14.02 -12.69 -26.58
N VAL A 64 14.12 -11.66 -27.40
CA VAL A 64 15.37 -11.02 -27.81
C VAL A 64 15.33 -9.55 -27.43
N LEU A 65 16.38 -9.08 -26.77
CA LEU A 65 16.60 -7.67 -26.47
C LEU A 65 17.71 -7.15 -27.39
N TYR A 66 17.39 -6.12 -28.13
CA TYR A 66 18.37 -5.39 -28.91
C TYR A 66 18.81 -4.13 -28.17
N LEU A 67 20.10 -4.00 -27.92
CA LEU A 67 20.73 -2.86 -27.27
C LEU A 67 21.64 -2.14 -28.29
N PRO A 68 21.17 -1.06 -28.93
CA PRO A 68 22.01 -0.26 -29.82
C PRO A 68 23.09 0.51 -29.03
N ARG A 69 22.85 0.76 -27.74
CA ARG A 69 23.77 1.40 -26.78
C ARG A 69 23.45 0.99 -25.36
N ALA A 70 24.35 1.29 -24.41
CA ALA A 70 24.09 1.05 -22.99
C ALA A 70 22.95 1.92 -22.48
N PRO A 71 21.90 1.34 -21.86
CA PRO A 71 20.81 2.11 -21.25
C PRO A 71 21.29 2.83 -20.00
N ALA A 72 20.90 4.09 -19.84
CA ALA A 72 21.35 4.93 -18.73
C ALA A 72 20.45 4.81 -17.48
N ALA A 73 19.15 4.51 -17.62
CA ALA A 73 18.20 4.72 -16.53
C ALA A 73 16.97 3.78 -16.57
N LEU A 74 17.13 2.48 -16.78
CA LEU A 74 16.02 1.53 -16.68
C LEU A 74 15.85 0.97 -15.26
N ARG A 75 14.59 0.68 -14.87
CA ARG A 75 14.28 -0.04 -13.62
C ARG A 75 14.88 -1.45 -13.65
N ALA A 76 15.23 -1.97 -12.45
CA ALA A 76 15.76 -3.33 -12.34
C ALA A 76 14.80 -4.42 -12.86
N THR A 77 13.49 -4.18 -12.81
CA THR A 77 12.46 -5.11 -13.30
C THR A 77 12.10 -4.95 -14.78
N ALA A 78 12.61 -3.93 -15.46
CA ALA A 78 12.13 -3.53 -16.79
C ALA A 78 12.20 -4.63 -17.85
N LEU A 79 13.27 -5.41 -17.87
CA LEU A 79 13.43 -6.51 -18.84
C LEU A 79 12.45 -7.66 -18.57
N GLU A 80 12.26 -8.03 -17.32
CA GLU A 80 11.30 -9.07 -16.94
C GLU A 80 9.87 -8.62 -17.27
N GLU A 81 9.50 -7.38 -16.95
CA GLU A 81 8.20 -6.81 -17.30
C GLU A 81 7.95 -6.83 -18.81
N ALA A 82 8.94 -6.45 -19.62
CA ALA A 82 8.83 -6.47 -21.08
C ALA A 82 8.59 -7.86 -21.63
N ILE A 83 9.30 -8.88 -21.13
CA ILE A 83 9.10 -10.26 -21.53
C ILE A 83 7.68 -10.72 -21.17
N TRP A 84 7.23 -10.50 -19.94
CA TRP A 84 5.90 -10.88 -19.51
C TRP A 84 4.79 -10.09 -20.21
N PHE A 85 5.04 -8.83 -20.55
CA PHE A 85 4.16 -8.02 -21.39
C PHE A 85 3.93 -8.68 -22.75
N LEU A 86 5.01 -9.10 -23.43
CA LEU A 86 4.92 -9.80 -24.72
C LEU A 86 4.24 -11.17 -24.59
N LEU A 87 4.57 -11.95 -23.55
CA LEU A 87 3.95 -13.25 -23.31
C LEU A 87 2.44 -13.15 -23.05
N SER A 88 2.02 -12.04 -22.48
CA SER A 88 0.61 -11.75 -22.21
C SER A 88 -0.18 -11.28 -23.42
N ARG A 89 0.50 -10.86 -24.50
CA ARG A 89 -0.08 -10.28 -25.72
C ARG A 89 0.49 -10.94 -26.97
N PRO A 90 0.02 -12.15 -27.31
CA PRO A 90 0.62 -12.97 -28.38
C PRO A 90 0.59 -12.31 -29.77
N THR A 91 -0.27 -11.32 -29.98
CA THR A 91 -0.37 -10.57 -31.24
C THR A 91 0.66 -9.46 -31.39
N LEU A 92 1.33 -9.06 -30.30
CA LEU A 92 2.36 -8.04 -30.36
C LEU A 92 3.73 -8.68 -30.63
N PRO A 93 4.45 -8.27 -31.67
CA PRO A 93 5.76 -8.82 -32.00
C PRO A 93 6.87 -8.28 -31.11
N TRP A 94 6.73 -7.05 -30.59
CA TRP A 94 7.77 -6.39 -29.79
C TRP A 94 7.18 -5.34 -28.83
N VAL A 95 7.99 -4.90 -27.86
CA VAL A 95 7.72 -3.80 -26.93
C VAL A 95 8.95 -2.90 -26.85
N GLU A 96 8.70 -1.59 -26.86
CA GLU A 96 9.73 -0.57 -26.67
C GLU A 96 9.81 -0.19 -25.18
N LEU A 97 11.01 -0.24 -24.60
CA LEU A 97 11.30 0.30 -23.28
C LEU A 97 11.88 1.70 -23.44
N ARG A 98 11.31 2.66 -22.72
CA ARG A 98 11.76 4.06 -22.74
C ARG A 98 12.42 4.47 -21.43
N GLU A 99 13.56 5.11 -21.54
CA GLU A 99 14.25 5.77 -20.42
C GLU A 99 13.61 7.11 -20.10
N ASP A 100 13.18 7.85 -21.12
CA ASP A 100 12.49 9.14 -20.99
C ASP A 100 11.36 9.22 -22.03
N ALA A 101 10.37 10.10 -21.77
CA ALA A 101 9.22 10.32 -22.65
C ALA A 101 9.59 10.78 -24.08
N ARG A 102 10.84 11.20 -24.30
CA ARG A 102 11.31 11.79 -25.56
C ARG A 102 12.23 10.90 -26.40
N ARG A 103 12.78 9.79 -25.86
CA ARG A 103 13.69 8.89 -26.59
C ARG A 103 13.37 7.43 -26.27
N GLY A 104 13.00 6.69 -27.28
CA GLY A 104 12.81 5.25 -27.20
C GLY A 104 14.03 4.56 -27.77
N ASP A 105 14.80 3.87 -26.94
CA ASP A 105 16.10 3.33 -27.31
C ASP A 105 16.22 1.82 -27.12
N LEU A 106 15.19 1.15 -26.59
CA LEU A 106 15.26 -0.28 -26.29
C LEU A 106 14.04 -1.02 -26.80
N PHE A 107 14.29 -2.12 -27.49
CA PHE A 107 13.25 -2.99 -28.03
C PHE A 107 13.41 -4.40 -27.50
N VAL A 108 12.32 -4.99 -27.01
CA VAL A 108 12.23 -6.42 -26.70
C VAL A 108 11.30 -7.05 -27.73
N SER A 109 11.80 -7.99 -28.50
CA SER A 109 11.02 -8.68 -29.53
C SER A 109 10.98 -10.19 -29.30
N ARG A 110 10.05 -10.88 -29.99
CA ARG A 110 9.96 -12.34 -29.91
C ARG A 110 11.02 -13.06 -30.71
N ARG A 111 11.42 -12.54 -31.86
CA ARG A 111 12.33 -13.24 -32.78
C ARG A 111 13.24 -12.37 -33.64
N SER A 112 12.88 -11.13 -34.00
CA SER A 112 13.67 -10.26 -34.87
C SER A 112 13.40 -8.79 -34.58
N LEU A 113 14.22 -7.91 -35.09
CA LEU A 113 14.02 -6.46 -35.08
C LEU A 113 12.68 -6.09 -35.75
N PRO A 114 11.98 -5.08 -35.26
CA PRO A 114 10.69 -4.70 -35.81
C PRO A 114 10.85 -4.07 -37.21
N GLU A 115 10.26 -4.69 -38.22
CA GLU A 115 9.91 -4.02 -39.45
C GLU A 115 8.59 -3.27 -39.24
N GLY A 116 8.65 -1.97 -39.13
CA GLY A 116 7.47 -1.13 -38.88
C GLY A 116 7.15 -0.82 -37.42
N ARG A 117 6.36 0.23 -37.19
CA ARG A 117 6.12 0.83 -35.84
C ARG A 117 4.88 0.28 -35.12
N ILE A 118 4.60 -1.00 -35.16
CA ILE A 118 3.48 -1.62 -34.44
C ILE A 118 4.00 -2.32 -33.21
N GLY A 119 3.80 -1.73 -32.05
CA GLY A 119 4.20 -2.28 -30.75
C GLY A 119 3.63 -1.47 -29.61
N ALA A 120 3.93 -1.89 -28.39
CA ALA A 120 3.54 -1.20 -27.18
C ALA A 120 4.77 -0.59 -26.47
N ARG A 121 4.51 0.38 -25.61
CA ARG A 121 5.54 1.13 -24.87
C ARG A 121 5.34 0.94 -23.39
N LEU A 122 6.40 0.64 -22.67
CA LEU A 122 6.42 0.57 -21.21
C LEU A 122 7.30 1.70 -20.65
N ASN A 123 6.84 2.29 -19.55
CA ASN A 123 7.63 3.31 -18.86
C ASN A 123 8.66 2.63 -17.95
N GLY A 124 9.93 2.73 -18.29
CA GLY A 124 11.06 2.08 -17.63
C GLY A 124 11.89 2.99 -16.71
N ARG A 125 11.42 4.18 -16.31
CA ARG A 125 12.21 5.12 -15.50
C ARG A 125 12.87 4.48 -14.28
N ARG A 126 14.17 4.75 -14.12
CA ARG A 126 14.98 4.33 -12.98
C ARG A 126 14.71 5.21 -11.77
N GLN A 127 14.65 4.57 -10.59
CA GLN A 127 14.84 5.25 -9.31
C GLN A 127 16.16 4.79 -8.67
N PRO A 128 16.90 5.68 -8.00
CA PRO A 128 18.16 5.30 -7.38
C PRO A 128 17.92 4.31 -6.25
N CYS A 129 18.52 3.12 -6.36
CA CYS A 129 18.61 2.15 -5.27
C CYS A 129 19.93 2.35 -4.55
N SER A 130 19.90 2.62 -3.26
CA SER A 130 21.09 2.60 -2.41
C SER A 130 21.50 1.15 -2.15
N SER A 131 22.49 0.65 -2.88
CA SER A 131 23.15 -0.62 -2.55
C SER A 131 24.23 -0.38 -1.48
N ALA A 132 23.86 -0.42 -0.20
CA ALA A 132 24.84 -0.55 0.87
C ALA A 132 25.24 -2.03 0.98
N GLY A 133 26.54 -2.31 0.96
CA GLY A 133 27.11 -3.64 1.07
C GLY A 133 26.65 -4.36 2.34
N LEU A 134 26.08 -5.56 2.20
CA LEU A 134 25.57 -6.40 3.28
C LEU A 134 26.35 -7.72 3.37
N PRO A 135 26.50 -8.32 4.56
CA PRO A 135 27.35 -9.48 4.80
C PRO A 135 26.85 -10.79 4.14
N ASN A 136 27.76 -11.72 3.92
CA ASN A 136 27.62 -13.02 3.22
C ASN A 136 26.75 -14.11 3.92
N ALA A 137 25.81 -13.75 4.80
CA ALA A 137 24.89 -14.73 5.40
C ALA A 137 23.71 -15.03 4.46
N PRO A 138 23.13 -16.26 4.47
CA PRO A 138 21.93 -16.56 3.69
C PRO A 138 20.79 -15.62 4.13
N ARG A 139 20.38 -14.74 3.21
CA ARG A 139 19.36 -13.72 3.48
C ARG A 139 17.99 -14.33 3.36
N LYS A 140 17.13 -14.11 4.35
CA LYS A 140 15.70 -14.45 4.26
C LYS A 140 15.01 -13.58 3.21
N ARG A 141 13.99 -14.13 2.55
CA ARG A 141 13.28 -13.52 1.42
C ARG A 141 11.79 -13.45 1.69
N LEU A 142 11.23 -12.27 1.52
CA LEU A 142 9.79 -12.03 1.66
C LEU A 142 9.16 -11.69 0.30
N LEU A 143 8.03 -12.32 0.00
CA LEU A 143 7.13 -11.95 -1.10
C LEU A 143 5.84 -11.34 -0.52
N LEU A 144 5.66 -10.03 -0.65
CA LEU A 144 4.44 -9.32 -0.26
C LEU A 144 3.46 -9.23 -1.43
N LEU A 145 2.23 -9.65 -1.22
CA LEU A 145 1.09 -9.41 -2.11
C LEU A 145 0.16 -8.36 -1.50
N ALA A 146 0.06 -7.20 -2.14
CA ALA A 146 -0.81 -6.09 -1.76
C ALA A 146 -1.80 -5.75 -2.90
N PRO A 147 -2.90 -5.03 -2.64
CA PRO A 147 -3.80 -4.58 -3.70
C PRO A 147 -3.17 -3.48 -4.55
N TRP A 148 -2.59 -2.49 -3.95
CA TRP A 148 -1.99 -1.28 -4.55
C TRP A 148 -0.86 -0.73 -3.67
N LEU A 149 -0.26 0.41 -4.07
CA LEU A 149 0.77 1.13 -3.32
C LEU A 149 0.31 2.60 -3.19
N GLU A 150 -0.69 2.85 -2.31
CA GLU A 150 -1.37 4.13 -2.17
C GLU A 150 -1.21 4.74 -0.77
N PRO A 151 -1.37 6.07 -0.60
CA PRO A 151 -1.46 6.68 0.71
C PRO A 151 -2.62 6.12 1.52
N GLY A 152 -2.33 5.39 2.59
CA GLY A 152 -3.35 4.78 3.46
C GLY A 152 -2.74 4.04 4.64
N GLY A 153 -3.57 3.75 5.67
CA GLY A 153 -3.10 3.09 6.89
C GLY A 153 -2.49 1.72 6.63
N ALA A 154 -3.14 0.86 5.84
CA ALA A 154 -2.64 -0.48 5.52
C ALA A 154 -1.32 -0.44 4.73
N ASP A 155 -1.21 0.46 3.73
CA ASP A 155 0.03 0.62 2.96
C ASP A 155 1.16 1.21 3.81
N ARG A 156 0.84 2.09 4.78
CA ARG A 156 1.82 2.57 5.78
C ARG A 156 2.31 1.42 6.64
N CYS A 157 1.40 0.55 7.10
CA CYS A 157 1.76 -0.66 7.83
C CYS A 157 2.69 -1.56 7.01
N ASN A 158 2.36 -1.84 5.75
CA ASN A 158 3.22 -2.61 4.86
C ASN A 158 4.61 -1.98 4.74
N LEU A 159 4.67 -0.67 4.47
CA LEU A 159 5.92 0.05 4.28
C LEU A 159 6.80 0.04 5.54
N ASP A 160 6.24 0.27 6.71
CA ASP A 160 6.97 0.30 7.98
C ASP A 160 7.49 -1.10 8.36
N MET A 161 6.68 -2.14 8.13
CA MET A 161 7.10 -3.53 8.32
C MET A 161 8.23 -3.90 7.36
N LEU A 162 8.12 -3.56 6.07
CA LEU A 162 9.18 -3.81 5.09
C LEU A 162 10.47 -3.06 5.44
N ARG A 163 10.38 -1.82 5.96
CA ARG A 163 11.55 -1.08 6.46
C ARG A 163 12.24 -1.80 7.63
N ALA A 164 11.47 -2.33 8.57
CA ALA A 164 12.01 -3.12 9.68
C ALA A 164 12.74 -4.37 9.16
N LEU A 165 12.12 -5.11 8.23
CA LEU A 165 12.71 -6.30 7.63
C LEU A 165 13.95 -5.99 6.78
N ALA A 166 13.94 -4.89 6.02
CA ALA A 166 15.11 -4.45 5.25
C ALA A 166 16.32 -4.14 6.14
N ARG A 167 16.09 -3.52 7.31
CA ARG A 167 17.16 -3.27 8.31
C ARG A 167 17.75 -4.57 8.86
N GLU A 168 16.95 -5.63 8.96
CA GLU A 168 17.39 -6.97 9.36
C GLU A 168 18.00 -7.77 8.19
N GLY A 169 18.14 -7.18 7.01
CA GLY A 169 18.79 -7.79 5.85
C GLY A 169 17.89 -8.69 4.99
N TRP A 170 16.57 -8.66 5.17
CA TRP A 170 15.65 -9.41 4.32
C TRP A 170 15.68 -8.89 2.87
N MET A 171 15.60 -9.79 1.92
CA MET A 171 15.34 -9.48 0.52
C MET A 171 13.83 -9.39 0.31
N LEU A 172 13.38 -8.29 -0.30
CA LEU A 172 11.95 -7.97 -0.41
C LEU A 172 11.51 -8.00 -1.86
N THR A 173 10.43 -8.72 -2.15
CA THR A 173 9.68 -8.68 -3.40
C THR A 173 8.28 -8.15 -3.09
N VAL A 174 7.82 -7.12 -3.81
CA VAL A 174 6.51 -6.48 -3.60
C VAL A 174 5.68 -6.58 -4.85
N VAL A 175 4.45 -7.06 -4.73
CA VAL A 175 3.50 -7.22 -5.84
C VAL A 175 2.22 -6.45 -5.53
N ALA A 176 1.89 -5.47 -6.37
CA ALA A 176 0.60 -4.79 -6.38
C ALA A 176 -0.30 -5.40 -7.47
N SER A 177 -1.46 -5.91 -7.08
CA SER A 177 -2.33 -6.70 -7.97
C SER A 177 -3.44 -5.89 -8.65
N LEU A 178 -3.82 -4.73 -8.13
CA LEU A 178 -4.90 -3.91 -8.67
C LEU A 178 -4.36 -2.70 -9.43
N ALA A 179 -5.13 -2.20 -10.39
CA ALA A 179 -4.84 -0.97 -11.08
C ALA A 179 -5.19 0.24 -10.18
N ALA A 180 -4.24 1.15 -10.00
CA ALA A 180 -4.34 2.37 -9.20
C ALA A 180 -3.31 3.41 -9.70
N GLU A 181 -3.26 4.58 -9.08
CA GLU A 181 -2.21 5.59 -9.36
C GLU A 181 -0.85 5.19 -8.79
N HIS A 182 -0.86 4.35 -7.75
CA HIS A 182 0.33 3.87 -7.03
C HIS A 182 1.24 5.01 -6.54
N ARG A 183 0.64 6.05 -5.94
CA ARG A 183 1.33 7.28 -5.52
C ARG A 183 2.48 7.05 -4.55
N TRP A 184 2.51 5.91 -3.85
CA TRP A 184 3.61 5.53 -2.97
C TRP A 184 4.58 4.51 -3.58
N ARG A 185 4.46 4.19 -4.86
CA ARG A 185 5.40 3.29 -5.55
C ARG A 185 6.85 3.64 -5.25
N ASP A 186 7.19 4.93 -5.29
CA ASP A 186 8.55 5.44 -5.05
C ASP A 186 9.05 5.11 -3.64
N ARG A 187 8.17 5.12 -2.64
CA ARG A 187 8.52 4.75 -1.26
C ARG A 187 8.85 3.27 -1.12
N PHE A 188 8.18 2.40 -1.88
CA PHE A 188 8.47 0.97 -1.92
C PHE A 188 9.73 0.66 -2.73
N THR A 189 9.91 1.32 -3.87
CA THR A 189 11.12 1.14 -4.70
C THR A 189 12.39 1.68 -4.03
N ALA A 190 12.28 2.59 -3.07
CA ALA A 190 13.38 3.01 -2.22
C ALA A 190 13.87 1.90 -1.26
N LEU A 191 13.05 0.89 -0.97
CA LEU A 191 13.40 -0.26 -0.11
C LEU A 191 13.92 -1.45 -0.92
N THR A 192 13.36 -1.68 -2.10
CA THR A 192 13.74 -2.79 -2.98
C THR A 192 13.49 -2.43 -4.43
N ALA A 193 14.37 -2.88 -5.32
CA ALA A 193 14.16 -2.75 -6.76
C ALA A 193 13.10 -3.73 -7.29
N ASP A 194 12.73 -4.76 -6.52
CA ASP A 194 11.85 -5.87 -6.93
C ASP A 194 10.38 -5.56 -6.60
N VAL A 195 9.84 -4.50 -7.25
CA VAL A 195 8.47 -4.00 -7.09
C VAL A 195 7.69 -4.15 -8.39
N TRP A 196 6.58 -4.90 -8.34
CA TRP A 196 5.77 -5.30 -9.46
C TRP A 196 4.36 -4.73 -9.37
N VAL A 197 3.95 -3.95 -10.37
CA VAL A 197 2.57 -3.49 -10.54
C VAL A 197 1.97 -4.28 -11.69
N LEU A 198 1.23 -5.35 -11.39
CA LEU A 198 0.78 -6.33 -12.38
C LEU A 198 0.01 -5.71 -13.56
N PRO A 199 -0.94 -4.78 -13.38
CA PRO A 199 -1.70 -4.20 -14.47
C PRO A 199 -0.89 -3.33 -15.43
N ASP A 200 0.34 -2.93 -15.07
CA ASP A 200 1.20 -2.11 -15.93
C ASP A 200 1.73 -2.91 -17.13
N PHE A 201 2.02 -4.21 -16.93
CA PHE A 201 2.72 -5.02 -17.95
C PHE A 201 2.05 -6.37 -18.26
N LEU A 202 1.11 -6.84 -17.42
CA LEU A 202 0.58 -8.20 -17.49
C LEU A 202 -0.86 -8.23 -18.02
N ALA A 203 -1.26 -9.31 -18.68
CA ALA A 203 -2.67 -9.67 -18.83
C ALA A 203 -3.12 -10.48 -17.61
N ALA A 204 -4.36 -10.28 -17.18
CA ALA A 204 -4.85 -10.84 -15.91
C ALA A 204 -4.78 -12.38 -15.87
N GLU A 205 -4.97 -13.04 -17.03
CA GLU A 205 -4.90 -14.49 -17.20
C GLU A 205 -3.50 -15.07 -16.91
N LYS A 206 -2.47 -14.22 -16.99
CA LYS A 206 -1.08 -14.59 -16.72
C LYS A 206 -0.65 -14.32 -15.28
N ALA A 207 -1.50 -13.72 -14.46
CA ALA A 207 -1.13 -13.31 -13.10
C ALA A 207 -0.68 -14.50 -12.22
N CYS A 208 -1.36 -15.64 -12.30
CA CYS A 208 -0.96 -16.85 -11.56
C CYS A 208 0.37 -17.41 -12.06
N ALA A 209 0.59 -17.45 -13.38
CA ALA A 209 1.85 -17.92 -13.95
C ALA A 209 3.01 -17.01 -13.59
N PHE A 210 2.77 -15.68 -13.54
CA PHE A 210 3.76 -14.72 -13.09
C PHE A 210 4.05 -14.85 -11.59
N LEU A 211 3.03 -15.08 -10.76
CA LEU A 211 3.24 -15.36 -9.35
C LEU A 211 4.10 -16.62 -9.13
N ALA A 212 3.82 -17.69 -9.87
CA ALA A 212 4.64 -18.90 -9.84
C ALA A 212 6.08 -18.61 -10.26
N TYR A 213 6.27 -17.83 -11.34
CA TYR A 213 7.60 -17.39 -11.76
C TYR A 213 8.33 -16.61 -10.65
N LEU A 214 7.65 -15.71 -9.92
CA LEU A 214 8.26 -14.99 -8.79
C LEU A 214 8.67 -15.95 -7.67
N VAL A 215 7.81 -16.90 -7.31
CA VAL A 215 8.15 -17.91 -6.28
C VAL A 215 9.33 -18.76 -6.74
N ASP A 216 9.33 -19.26 -7.97
CA ASP A 216 10.40 -20.11 -8.52
C ASP A 216 11.73 -19.35 -8.64
N SER A 217 11.71 -18.08 -9.02
CA SER A 217 12.94 -17.28 -9.26
C SER A 217 13.46 -16.58 -8.01
N ARG A 218 12.59 -16.16 -7.08
CA ARG A 218 12.98 -15.45 -5.85
C ARG A 218 13.12 -16.39 -4.66
N GLN A 219 12.52 -17.60 -4.69
CA GLN A 219 12.58 -18.59 -3.61
C GLN A 219 12.26 -17.96 -2.24
N PRO A 220 11.06 -17.36 -2.05
CA PRO A 220 10.74 -16.69 -0.80
C PRO A 220 10.66 -17.66 0.38
N ASP A 221 11.17 -17.24 1.53
CA ASP A 221 11.02 -17.96 2.81
C ASP A 221 9.65 -17.70 3.44
N LEU A 222 8.97 -16.63 3.01
CA LEU A 222 7.66 -16.21 3.48
C LEU A 222 6.88 -15.49 2.38
N MET A 223 5.65 -15.90 2.15
CA MET A 223 4.65 -15.16 1.38
C MET A 223 3.68 -14.47 2.33
N LEU A 224 3.58 -13.14 2.23
CA LEU A 224 2.71 -12.32 3.07
C LEU A 224 1.60 -11.70 2.24
N LEU A 225 0.35 -11.88 2.67
CA LEU A 225 -0.83 -11.30 2.06
C LEU A 225 -1.29 -10.11 2.89
N SER A 226 -1.44 -8.93 2.29
CA SER A 226 -1.99 -7.76 2.97
C SER A 226 -3.13 -7.16 2.14
N ASN A 227 -4.35 -7.30 2.61
CA ASN A 227 -5.58 -6.77 1.98
C ASN A 227 -5.73 -7.10 0.49
N SER A 228 -5.20 -8.22 0.02
CA SER A 228 -5.21 -8.61 -1.40
C SER A 228 -6.24 -9.70 -1.69
N ALA A 229 -7.38 -9.34 -2.29
CA ALA A 229 -8.38 -10.31 -2.72
C ALA A 229 -7.80 -11.34 -3.71
N PHE A 230 -6.96 -10.89 -4.65
CA PHE A 230 -6.24 -11.78 -5.57
C PHE A 230 -5.40 -12.82 -4.83
N ALA A 231 -4.68 -12.40 -3.78
CA ALA A 231 -3.84 -13.32 -3.01
C ALA A 231 -4.67 -14.45 -2.38
N TYR A 232 -5.83 -14.14 -1.79
CA TYR A 232 -6.73 -15.19 -1.28
C TYR A 232 -7.31 -16.07 -2.38
N ASP A 233 -7.65 -15.50 -3.54
CA ASP A 233 -8.21 -16.27 -4.68
C ASP A 233 -7.18 -17.29 -5.24
N VAL A 234 -5.88 -17.05 -5.09
CA VAL A 234 -4.82 -17.94 -5.60
C VAL A 234 -4.21 -18.88 -4.56
N LEU A 235 -4.65 -18.82 -3.29
CA LEU A 235 -4.08 -19.65 -2.21
C LEU A 235 -4.09 -21.14 -2.52
N GLY A 236 -5.21 -21.68 -3.05
CA GLY A 236 -5.29 -23.09 -3.42
C GLY A 236 -4.22 -23.49 -4.44
N TYR A 237 -3.99 -22.65 -5.44
CA TYR A 237 -2.94 -22.85 -6.43
C TYR A 237 -1.54 -22.80 -5.80
N VAL A 238 -1.28 -21.82 -4.93
CA VAL A 238 0.01 -21.69 -4.23
C VAL A 238 0.28 -22.91 -3.36
N ARG A 239 -0.72 -23.36 -2.58
CA ARG A 239 -0.56 -24.52 -1.68
C ARG A 239 -0.35 -25.84 -2.42
N THR A 240 -1.02 -26.01 -3.56
CA THR A 240 -0.82 -27.22 -4.37
C THR A 240 0.56 -27.22 -5.02
N ARG A 241 0.98 -26.08 -5.54
CA ARG A 241 2.26 -25.97 -6.27
C ARG A 241 3.47 -25.87 -5.34
N TYR A 242 3.33 -25.20 -4.19
CA TYR A 242 4.39 -24.89 -3.22
C TYR A 242 3.95 -25.24 -1.79
N PRO A 243 3.72 -26.52 -1.48
CA PRO A 243 3.18 -26.92 -0.17
C PRO A 243 4.10 -26.57 1.00
N GLY A 244 5.41 -26.43 0.78
CA GLY A 244 6.40 -26.06 1.78
C GLY A 244 6.62 -24.56 1.95
N LEU A 245 5.98 -23.69 1.15
CA LEU A 245 6.11 -22.24 1.28
C LEU A 245 5.20 -21.73 2.40
N PRO A 246 5.73 -21.12 3.48
CA PRO A 246 4.92 -20.48 4.51
C PRO A 246 4.11 -19.31 3.94
N VAL A 247 2.82 -19.25 4.30
CA VAL A 247 1.91 -18.19 3.89
C VAL A 247 1.21 -17.60 5.10
N VAL A 248 1.38 -16.31 5.28
CA VAL A 248 0.79 -15.53 6.37
C VAL A 248 -0.04 -14.40 5.78
N ASP A 249 -1.12 -14.02 6.43
CA ASP A 249 -1.84 -12.80 6.08
C ASP A 249 -1.74 -11.72 7.18
N LEU A 250 -1.82 -10.46 6.78
CA LEU A 250 -1.89 -9.30 7.66
C LEU A 250 -3.24 -8.61 7.46
N ASN A 251 -4.08 -8.65 8.48
CA ASN A 251 -5.42 -8.09 8.47
C ASN A 251 -5.50 -6.81 9.29
N HIS A 252 -6.11 -5.77 8.72
CA HIS A 252 -6.10 -4.42 9.30
C HIS A 252 -7.41 -4.03 9.96
N MET A 253 -8.56 -4.43 9.43
CA MET A 253 -9.88 -4.18 10.01
C MET A 253 -10.93 -5.04 9.34
N GLU A 254 -12.02 -5.32 10.04
CA GLU A 254 -13.21 -5.89 9.43
C GLU A 254 -13.92 -4.85 8.55
N GLU A 255 -14.43 -5.31 7.41
CA GLU A 255 -15.07 -4.47 6.42
C GLU A 255 -16.54 -4.87 6.21
N GLY A 256 -17.36 -3.91 5.82
CA GLY A 256 -18.80 -4.14 5.68
C GLY A 256 -19.25 -4.92 4.43
N TRP A 257 -18.32 -5.49 3.66
CA TRP A 257 -18.58 -6.25 2.44
C TRP A 257 -18.05 -7.68 2.57
N ASP A 258 -18.57 -8.62 1.75
CA ASP A 258 -18.12 -10.01 1.64
C ASP A 258 -17.92 -10.69 3.04
N ASP A 259 -18.91 -10.49 3.94
CA ASP A 259 -18.90 -11.03 5.30
C ASP A 259 -17.60 -10.73 6.08
N GLY A 260 -17.27 -9.46 6.17
CA GLY A 260 -16.10 -8.97 6.91
C GLY A 260 -14.90 -8.58 6.03
N GLY A 261 -15.04 -8.59 4.70
CA GLY A 261 -13.99 -8.16 3.78
C GLY A 261 -12.79 -9.10 3.73
N HIS A 262 -11.59 -8.52 3.85
CA HIS A 262 -10.35 -9.32 3.84
C HIS A 262 -10.24 -10.27 5.05
N PRO A 263 -10.53 -9.88 6.30
CA PRO A 263 -10.60 -10.81 7.42
C PRO A 263 -11.64 -11.94 7.24
N GLY A 264 -12.78 -11.66 6.59
CA GLY A 264 -13.76 -12.69 6.26
C GLY A 264 -13.21 -13.72 5.27
N ARG A 265 -12.40 -13.28 4.29
CA ARG A 265 -11.67 -14.18 3.40
C ARG A 265 -10.60 -14.97 4.13
N ALA A 266 -9.86 -14.32 5.04
CA ALA A 266 -8.86 -14.96 5.88
C ALA A 266 -9.47 -16.12 6.68
N ALA A 267 -10.60 -15.90 7.34
CA ALA A 267 -11.30 -16.94 8.09
C ALA A 267 -11.71 -18.12 7.20
N ARG A 268 -12.28 -17.85 6.01
CA ARG A 268 -12.67 -18.91 5.05
C ARG A 268 -11.48 -19.68 4.48
N CYS A 269 -10.31 -19.02 4.39
CA CYS A 269 -9.09 -19.61 3.83
C CYS A 269 -8.11 -20.11 4.91
N THR A 270 -8.49 -20.15 6.19
CA THR A 270 -7.59 -20.46 7.31
C THR A 270 -6.87 -21.82 7.17
N ALA A 271 -7.47 -22.81 6.51
CA ALA A 271 -6.83 -24.08 6.22
C ALA A 271 -5.64 -23.97 5.26
N LEU A 272 -5.58 -22.88 4.46
CA LEU A 272 -4.53 -22.61 3.48
C LEU A 272 -3.50 -21.59 4.01
N LEU A 273 -3.65 -21.10 5.23
CA LEU A 273 -2.78 -20.11 5.86
C LEU A 273 -2.09 -20.71 7.09
N ASP A 274 -0.82 -20.42 7.27
CA ASP A 274 -0.04 -20.89 8.42
C ASP A 274 -0.31 -20.05 9.65
N ARG A 275 -0.40 -18.71 9.49
CA ARG A 275 -0.67 -17.75 10.55
C ARG A 275 -1.54 -16.60 10.03
N HIS A 276 -2.26 -15.96 10.94
CA HIS A 276 -2.98 -14.71 10.74
C HIS A 276 -2.36 -13.65 11.66
N TRP A 277 -1.77 -12.61 11.09
CA TRP A 277 -1.36 -11.44 11.85
C TRP A 277 -2.47 -10.40 11.78
N VAL A 278 -2.83 -9.86 12.93
CA VAL A 278 -3.90 -8.87 13.06
C VAL A 278 -3.40 -7.66 13.83
N VAL A 279 -3.88 -6.47 13.49
CA VAL A 279 -3.40 -5.21 14.10
C VAL A 279 -4.00 -4.94 15.48
N SER A 280 -4.95 -5.75 15.93
CA SER A 280 -5.65 -5.54 17.22
C SER A 280 -6.15 -6.86 17.84
N GLY A 281 -6.31 -6.87 19.17
CA GLY A 281 -6.97 -7.95 19.89
C GLY A 281 -8.47 -8.04 19.54
N HIS A 282 -9.12 -6.91 19.23
CA HIS A 282 -10.49 -6.89 18.70
C HIS A 282 -10.59 -7.75 17.43
N LEU A 283 -9.71 -7.53 16.45
CA LEU A 283 -9.74 -8.31 15.21
C LEU A 283 -9.34 -9.77 15.42
N ARG A 284 -8.48 -10.04 16.42
CA ARG A 284 -8.20 -11.41 16.85
C ARG A 284 -9.48 -12.10 17.34
N HIS A 285 -10.23 -11.51 18.25
CA HIS A 285 -11.50 -12.08 18.73
C HIS A 285 -12.50 -12.26 17.59
N TRP A 286 -12.58 -11.28 16.68
CA TRP A 286 -13.44 -11.34 15.51
C TRP A 286 -13.16 -12.57 14.62
N LEU A 287 -11.88 -12.96 14.44
CA LEU A 287 -11.49 -14.16 13.70
C LEU A 287 -11.79 -15.45 14.50
N LEU A 288 -11.55 -15.44 15.82
CA LEU A 288 -11.85 -16.60 16.67
C LEU A 288 -13.35 -16.91 16.68
N ASP A 289 -14.21 -15.90 16.73
CA ASP A 289 -15.67 -16.03 16.67
C ASP A 289 -16.15 -16.64 15.34
N ARG A 290 -15.29 -16.67 14.32
CA ARG A 290 -15.51 -17.30 13.02
C ARG A 290 -14.82 -18.65 12.85
N GLY A 291 -14.37 -19.23 13.95
CA GLY A 291 -13.80 -20.57 14.00
C GLY A 291 -12.34 -20.67 13.58
N VAL A 292 -11.63 -19.54 13.47
CA VAL A 292 -10.19 -19.58 13.27
C VAL A 292 -9.50 -20.03 14.56
N GLU A 293 -8.59 -20.98 14.47
CA GLU A 293 -7.89 -21.53 15.62
C GLU A 293 -7.01 -20.48 16.30
N ALA A 294 -7.09 -20.38 17.63
CA ALA A 294 -6.40 -19.36 18.43
C ALA A 294 -4.86 -19.43 18.28
N SER A 295 -4.31 -20.62 18.06
CA SER A 295 -2.88 -20.86 17.84
C SER A 295 -2.37 -20.23 16.53
N LYS A 296 -3.25 -19.96 15.58
CA LYS A 296 -2.92 -19.35 14.29
C LYS A 296 -3.00 -17.82 14.30
N VAL A 297 -3.69 -17.19 15.26
CA VAL A 297 -3.97 -15.74 15.25
C VAL A 297 -3.09 -15.01 16.25
N GLU A 298 -2.29 -14.08 15.74
CA GLU A 298 -1.30 -13.33 16.50
C GLU A 298 -1.48 -11.82 16.30
N VAL A 299 -1.37 -11.06 17.40
CA VAL A 299 -1.57 -9.60 17.39
C VAL A 299 -0.25 -8.88 17.19
N LEU A 300 -0.20 -8.02 16.19
CA LEU A 300 0.89 -7.10 15.92
C LEU A 300 0.38 -5.66 15.98
N HIS A 301 0.38 -5.07 17.18
CA HIS A 301 0.06 -3.66 17.32
C HIS A 301 1.08 -2.78 16.60
N TRP A 302 0.61 -1.67 16.06
CA TRP A 302 1.47 -0.70 15.40
C TRP A 302 2.20 0.18 16.40
N PHE A 303 2.87 1.22 15.93
CA PHE A 303 3.74 2.08 16.73
C PHE A 303 3.70 3.54 16.24
N ALA A 304 4.24 4.45 17.06
CA ALA A 304 4.72 5.75 16.62
C ALA A 304 6.24 5.84 16.79
N ASP A 305 6.88 6.57 15.88
CA ASP A 305 8.28 7.00 16.05
C ASP A 305 8.33 8.11 17.09
N VAL A 306 8.59 7.74 18.36
CA VAL A 306 8.57 8.64 19.50
C VAL A 306 9.71 9.64 19.53
N ASP A 307 10.71 9.49 18.68
CA ASP A 307 11.80 10.46 18.52
C ASP A 307 11.35 11.63 17.66
N SER A 308 10.53 11.35 16.66
CA SER A 308 9.92 12.34 15.76
C SER A 308 8.59 12.87 16.32
N TRP A 309 7.67 12.00 16.71
CA TRP A 309 6.35 12.34 17.24
C TRP A 309 6.44 12.50 18.76
N LYS A 310 6.57 13.74 19.21
CA LYS A 310 6.64 14.11 20.65
C LYS A 310 6.15 15.52 20.87
N PRO A 311 5.74 15.86 22.09
CA PRO A 311 5.43 17.26 22.43
C PRO A 311 6.64 18.15 22.20
N ASP A 312 6.41 19.31 21.58
CA ASP A 312 7.44 20.35 21.35
C ASP A 312 6.82 21.73 21.57
N SER A 313 7.24 22.39 22.66
CA SER A 313 6.71 23.69 23.06
C SER A 313 7.11 24.82 22.11
N LEU A 314 8.30 24.74 21.50
CA LEU A 314 8.77 25.75 20.56
C LEU A 314 7.99 25.66 19.25
N THR A 315 7.85 24.48 18.68
CA THR A 315 7.03 24.23 17.49
C THR A 315 5.57 24.61 17.75
N ARG A 316 5.02 24.24 18.92
CA ARG A 316 3.67 24.64 19.33
C ARG A 316 3.48 26.17 19.28
N ALA A 317 4.37 26.93 19.90
CA ALA A 317 4.29 28.38 19.93
C ALA A 317 4.39 28.98 18.51
N LYS A 318 5.36 28.51 17.71
CA LYS A 318 5.57 28.93 16.32
C LYS A 318 4.35 28.69 15.44
N VAL A 319 3.78 27.49 15.48
CA VAL A 319 2.63 27.11 14.64
C VAL A 319 1.38 27.86 15.07
N ARG A 320 1.13 28.02 16.37
CA ARG A 320 -0.01 28.80 16.88
C ARG A 320 0.09 30.26 16.46
N ALA A 321 1.28 30.88 16.54
CA ALA A 321 1.51 32.23 16.06
C ALA A 321 1.26 32.34 14.56
N ARG A 322 1.80 31.43 13.74
CA ARG A 322 1.57 31.34 12.29
C ARG A 322 0.08 31.25 11.94
N LEU A 323 -0.68 30.51 12.73
CA LEU A 323 -2.11 30.35 12.55
C LEU A 323 -2.95 31.43 13.26
N GLY A 324 -2.36 32.40 13.97
CA GLY A 324 -3.08 33.41 14.74
C GLY A 324 -3.98 32.80 15.83
N ILE A 325 -3.53 31.73 16.50
CA ILE A 325 -4.24 31.05 17.58
C ILE A 325 -3.67 31.51 18.92
N ALA A 326 -4.51 32.01 19.79
CA ALA A 326 -4.09 32.44 21.12
C ALA A 326 -3.48 31.28 21.93
N PRO A 327 -2.45 31.53 22.76
CA PRO A 327 -1.78 30.46 23.53
C PRO A 327 -2.73 29.63 24.41
N GLN A 328 -3.75 30.26 24.99
CA GLN A 328 -4.73 29.61 25.88
C GLN A 328 -5.90 28.96 25.14
N CYS A 329 -6.08 29.21 23.84
CA CYS A 329 -7.17 28.65 23.06
C CYS A 329 -7.01 27.14 22.92
N VAL A 330 -8.06 26.36 23.17
CA VAL A 330 -8.06 24.92 22.95
C VAL A 330 -8.13 24.63 21.44
N VAL A 331 -7.20 23.81 20.96
CA VAL A 331 -7.12 23.40 19.56
C VAL A 331 -7.52 21.94 19.42
N ILE A 332 -8.57 21.67 18.63
CA ILE A 332 -9.08 20.34 18.33
C ILE A 332 -8.61 19.96 16.93
N ALA A 333 -7.86 18.87 16.79
CA ALA A 333 -7.44 18.35 15.49
C ALA A 333 -8.25 17.13 15.06
N TYR A 334 -8.60 17.10 13.79
CA TYR A 334 -9.07 15.92 13.07
C TYR A 334 -8.09 15.64 11.93
N ALA A 335 -7.65 14.39 11.79
CA ALA A 335 -6.77 14.01 10.68
C ALA A 335 -7.21 12.70 10.04
N GLY A 336 -7.25 12.70 8.70
CA GLY A 336 -7.62 11.53 7.92
C GLY A 336 -8.32 11.87 6.61
N ARG A 337 -8.56 10.84 5.81
CA ARG A 337 -9.30 11.00 4.56
C ARG A 337 -10.75 11.43 4.85
N LEU A 338 -11.23 12.45 4.17
CA LEU A 338 -12.62 12.92 4.28
C LEU A 338 -13.55 11.99 3.49
N CYS A 339 -13.92 10.87 4.10
CA CYS A 339 -14.75 9.81 3.53
C CYS A 339 -15.77 9.30 4.54
N ALA A 340 -16.75 8.51 4.09
CA ALA A 340 -17.83 8.00 4.94
C ALA A 340 -17.33 7.19 6.16
N GLN A 341 -16.20 6.47 6.05
CA GLN A 341 -15.59 5.76 7.17
C GLN A 341 -15.17 6.69 8.30
N LYS A 342 -14.65 7.88 7.98
CA LYS A 342 -14.12 8.85 8.96
C LYS A 342 -15.17 9.83 9.48
N ARG A 343 -16.38 9.82 8.91
CA ARG A 343 -17.58 10.57 9.36
C ARG A 343 -17.33 12.06 9.58
N PRO A 344 -16.85 12.82 8.58
CA PRO A 344 -16.64 14.25 8.72
C PRO A 344 -17.93 15.03 9.03
N GLU A 345 -19.11 14.51 8.63
CA GLU A 345 -20.42 15.05 8.97
C GLU A 345 -20.69 15.03 10.47
N LEU A 346 -20.32 13.94 11.14
CA LEU A 346 -20.47 13.81 12.60
C LEU A 346 -19.48 14.69 13.35
N PHE A 347 -18.26 14.85 12.82
CA PHE A 347 -17.31 15.83 13.34
C PHE A 347 -17.91 17.23 13.34
N ALA A 348 -18.50 17.68 12.21
CA ALA A 348 -19.14 19.00 12.10
C ALA A 348 -20.34 19.14 13.05
N ALA A 349 -21.21 18.13 13.14
CA ALA A 349 -22.38 18.13 14.02
C ALA A 349 -21.96 18.22 15.51
N SER A 350 -20.93 17.49 15.91
CA SER A 350 -20.41 17.51 17.28
C SER A 350 -19.82 18.87 17.66
N LEU A 351 -19.05 19.49 16.76
CA LEU A 351 -18.53 20.83 16.98
C LEU A 351 -19.63 21.90 16.97
N GLY A 352 -20.68 21.72 16.16
CA GLY A 352 -21.87 22.59 16.17
C GLY A 352 -22.58 22.54 17.52
N GLU A 353 -22.74 21.35 18.09
CA GLU A 353 -23.29 21.16 19.44
C GLU A 353 -22.40 21.81 20.52
N LEU A 354 -21.09 21.62 20.44
CA LEU A 354 -20.10 22.23 21.33
C LEU A 354 -20.15 23.76 21.29
N ALA A 355 -20.25 24.35 20.10
CA ALA A 355 -20.37 25.80 19.93
C ALA A 355 -21.69 26.37 20.52
N ARG A 356 -22.82 25.64 20.35
CA ARG A 356 -24.10 26.02 20.97
C ARG A 356 -24.07 26.02 22.51
N ARG A 357 -23.19 25.25 23.12
CA ARG A 357 -22.93 25.23 24.56
C ARG A 357 -22.03 26.39 25.03
N GLY A 358 -21.62 27.27 24.12
CA GLY A 358 -20.82 28.47 24.44
C GLY A 358 -19.31 28.21 24.56
N SER A 359 -18.82 27.04 24.19
CA SER A 359 -17.39 26.74 24.25
C SER A 359 -16.62 27.51 23.17
N ASP A 360 -15.43 28.02 23.51
CA ASP A 360 -14.53 28.69 22.57
C ASP A 360 -13.35 27.78 22.20
N PHE A 361 -13.18 27.53 20.90
CA PHE A 361 -12.15 26.63 20.37
C PHE A 361 -11.76 26.98 18.93
N VAL A 362 -10.63 26.50 18.52
CA VAL A 362 -10.23 26.39 17.10
C VAL A 362 -10.14 24.91 16.74
N ALA A 363 -10.67 24.54 15.58
CA ALA A 363 -10.50 23.18 15.07
C ALA A 363 -9.72 23.18 13.75
N LEU A 364 -8.84 22.17 13.60
CA LEU A 364 -8.01 21.94 12.43
C LEU A 364 -8.44 20.64 11.74
N VAL A 365 -8.80 20.71 10.45
CA VAL A 365 -9.11 19.54 9.63
C VAL A 365 -7.93 19.28 8.69
N LEU A 366 -7.23 18.16 8.92
CA LEU A 366 -5.99 17.76 8.27
C LEU A 366 -6.29 16.54 7.37
N GLY A 367 -6.55 16.79 6.13
CA GLY A 367 -6.89 15.76 5.15
C GLY A 367 -7.80 16.27 4.04
N ASP A 368 -7.96 15.42 3.03
CA ASP A 368 -8.81 15.66 1.87
C ASP A 368 -9.59 14.39 1.53
N GLY A 369 -10.58 14.49 0.65
CA GLY A 369 -11.38 13.36 0.21
C GLY A 369 -12.69 13.76 -0.44
N GLU A 370 -13.48 12.74 -0.83
CA GLU A 370 -14.74 12.93 -1.54
C GLU A 370 -15.78 13.75 -0.76
N LEU A 371 -15.72 13.77 0.57
CA LEU A 371 -16.65 14.50 1.43
C LEU A 371 -16.15 15.91 1.84
N ALA A 372 -15.03 16.39 1.31
CA ALA A 372 -14.49 17.71 1.67
C ALA A 372 -15.45 18.86 1.36
N GLY A 373 -16.19 18.77 0.24
CA GLY A 373 -17.21 19.76 -0.13
C GLY A 373 -18.44 19.72 0.79
N GLU A 374 -18.86 18.52 1.19
CA GLU A 374 -19.99 18.31 2.10
C GLU A 374 -19.64 18.82 3.50
N LEU A 375 -18.45 18.46 4.01
CA LEU A 375 -17.97 18.98 5.29
C LEU A 375 -17.95 20.52 5.32
N ARG A 376 -17.49 21.18 4.26
CA ARG A 376 -17.46 22.65 4.19
C ARG A 376 -18.88 23.26 4.27
N ASN A 377 -19.87 22.60 3.68
CA ASN A 377 -21.25 23.02 3.76
C ASN A 377 -21.84 22.80 5.16
N ASP A 378 -21.51 21.67 5.80
CA ASP A 378 -21.95 21.35 7.17
C ASP A 378 -21.38 22.35 8.18
N LEU A 379 -20.10 22.68 8.06
CA LEU A 379 -19.46 23.70 8.90
C LEU A 379 -20.15 25.07 8.77
N ARG A 380 -20.57 25.48 7.57
CA ARG A 380 -21.33 26.72 7.38
C ARG A 380 -22.72 26.64 8.02
N ARG A 381 -23.43 25.51 7.84
CA ARG A 381 -24.76 25.29 8.45
C ARG A 381 -24.73 25.35 9.97
N HIS A 382 -23.64 24.91 10.59
CA HIS A 382 -23.44 24.95 12.03
C HIS A 382 -22.79 26.26 12.52
N GLY A 383 -22.56 27.25 11.66
CA GLY A 383 -21.94 28.53 12.04
C GLY A 383 -20.48 28.44 12.43
N LEU A 384 -19.76 27.42 11.95
CA LEU A 384 -18.39 27.09 12.36
C LEU A 384 -17.29 27.63 11.41
N ALA A 385 -17.67 28.36 10.35
CA ALA A 385 -16.72 28.80 9.32
C ALA A 385 -15.51 29.61 9.88
N GLY A 386 -15.70 30.37 10.96
CA GLY A 386 -14.62 31.11 11.62
C GLY A 386 -13.80 30.34 12.64
N ARG A 387 -14.29 29.16 13.06
CA ARG A 387 -13.67 28.33 14.11
C ARG A 387 -12.95 27.11 13.58
N VAL A 388 -13.32 26.62 12.39
CA VAL A 388 -12.75 25.40 11.77
C VAL A 388 -11.94 25.76 10.55
N ARG A 389 -10.69 25.33 10.51
CA ARG A 389 -9.75 25.54 9.41
C ARG A 389 -9.52 24.22 8.68
N MET A 390 -9.97 24.14 7.43
CA MET A 390 -9.68 23.03 6.55
C MET A 390 -8.34 23.27 5.85
N LEU A 391 -7.29 22.59 6.32
CA LEU A 391 -5.91 22.78 5.83
C LEU A 391 -5.57 21.84 4.66
N GLY A 392 -6.48 20.89 4.32
CA GLY A 392 -6.23 19.93 3.24
C GLY A 392 -5.26 18.81 3.65
N TRP A 393 -4.76 18.12 2.64
CA TRP A 393 -3.76 17.07 2.86
C TRP A 393 -2.45 17.69 3.35
N GLN A 394 -1.83 17.02 4.34
CA GLN A 394 -0.56 17.44 4.93
C GLN A 394 0.45 16.32 4.77
N ASP A 395 1.71 16.66 4.55
CA ASP A 395 2.79 15.68 4.66
C ASP A 395 3.07 15.33 6.12
N GLU A 396 3.96 14.36 6.35
CA GLU A 396 4.25 13.84 7.68
C GLU A 396 4.88 14.91 8.61
N ALA A 397 5.69 15.80 8.07
CA ALA A 397 6.34 16.85 8.85
C ALA A 397 5.33 17.95 9.24
N GLU A 398 4.52 18.39 8.29
CA GLU A 398 3.47 19.38 8.53
C GLU A 398 2.40 18.84 9.50
N LEU A 399 1.98 17.57 9.32
CA LEU A 399 1.02 16.91 10.21
C LEU A 399 1.54 16.87 11.65
N ARG A 400 2.81 16.53 11.84
CA ARG A 400 3.46 16.49 13.15
C ARG A 400 3.48 17.87 13.81
N GLU A 401 3.89 18.93 13.08
CA GLU A 401 3.87 20.29 13.61
C GLU A 401 2.46 20.72 14.05
N LEU A 402 1.45 20.40 13.27
CA LEU A 402 0.04 20.71 13.57
C LEU A 402 -0.48 19.93 14.78
N PHE A 403 -0.05 18.68 14.96
CA PHE A 403 -0.37 17.90 16.17
C PHE A 403 0.30 18.46 17.41
N GLN A 404 1.57 18.86 17.31
CA GLN A 404 2.28 19.55 18.41
C GLN A 404 1.61 20.88 18.81
N ALA A 405 0.92 21.54 17.88
CA ALA A 405 0.17 22.77 18.15
C ALA A 405 -1.23 22.51 18.74
N SER A 406 -1.73 21.28 18.74
CA SER A 406 -3.08 20.90 19.13
C SER A 406 -3.14 20.32 20.55
N ASP A 407 -4.36 20.27 21.13
CA ASP A 407 -4.61 19.81 22.49
C ASP A 407 -5.43 18.54 22.52
N ILE A 408 -6.44 18.45 21.65
CA ILE A 408 -7.37 17.33 21.57
C ILE A 408 -7.35 16.76 20.15
N PHE A 409 -7.24 15.46 20.03
CA PHE A 409 -7.47 14.76 18.78
C PHE A 409 -8.87 14.16 18.78
N PHE A 410 -9.69 14.54 17.78
CA PHE A 410 -11.08 14.10 17.68
C PHE A 410 -11.32 13.28 16.41
N LEU A 411 -11.71 12.00 16.56
CA LEU A 411 -11.90 11.05 15.47
C LEU A 411 -13.20 10.22 15.63
N PRO A 412 -14.33 10.63 15.03
CA PRO A 412 -15.62 9.93 15.16
C PRO A 412 -15.83 8.83 14.11
N SER A 413 -14.83 8.03 13.79
CA SER A 413 -14.85 7.03 12.72
C SER A 413 -16.01 6.03 12.86
N ALA A 414 -16.49 5.51 11.71
CA ALA A 414 -17.49 4.45 11.66
C ALA A 414 -16.94 3.06 12.01
N GLY A 415 -15.67 2.81 11.69
CA GLY A 415 -14.97 1.55 11.95
C GLY A 415 -13.48 1.72 11.66
N GLU A 416 -12.65 1.04 12.43
CA GLU A 416 -11.17 1.04 12.34
C GLU A 416 -10.63 -0.31 12.80
N GLY A 417 -9.39 -0.66 12.40
CA GLY A 417 -8.61 -1.60 13.18
C GLY A 417 -8.10 -0.93 14.45
N ILE A 418 -6.98 -0.20 14.31
CA ILE A 418 -6.58 0.91 15.19
C ILE A 418 -6.07 2.00 14.25
N ALA A 419 -6.65 3.18 14.31
CA ALA A 419 -6.24 4.28 13.43
C ALA A 419 -4.81 4.71 13.73
N LEU A 420 -3.89 4.63 12.75
CA LEU A 420 -2.47 4.98 12.94
C LEU A 420 -2.27 6.39 13.47
N VAL A 421 -3.10 7.31 13.03
CA VAL A 421 -3.08 8.71 13.44
C VAL A 421 -3.33 8.89 14.95
N LEU A 422 -3.97 7.93 15.62
CA LEU A 422 -4.11 7.94 17.09
C LEU A 422 -2.77 7.73 17.79
N TYR A 423 -1.92 6.83 17.27
CA TYR A 423 -0.57 6.63 17.82
C TYR A 423 0.25 7.92 17.71
N GLU A 424 0.16 8.61 16.56
CA GLU A 424 0.87 9.85 16.27
C GLU A 424 0.37 11.02 17.14
N ALA A 425 -0.96 11.19 17.25
CA ALA A 425 -1.58 12.21 18.09
C ALA A 425 -1.26 12.01 19.57
N MET A 426 -1.37 10.77 20.06
CA MET A 426 -1.03 10.42 21.45
C MET A 426 0.45 10.64 21.74
N ALA A 427 1.35 10.30 20.80
CA ALA A 427 2.77 10.53 20.93
C ALA A 427 3.10 12.03 21.06
N CYS A 428 2.37 12.91 20.33
CA CYS A 428 2.45 14.36 20.46
C CYS A 428 1.84 14.94 21.75
N GLY A 429 1.26 14.10 22.59
CA GLY A 429 0.70 14.53 23.89
C GLY A 429 -0.70 15.10 23.81
N MET A 430 -1.48 14.74 22.82
CA MET A 430 -2.89 15.14 22.72
C MET A 430 -3.79 14.24 23.57
N ALA A 431 -4.82 14.82 24.19
CA ALA A 431 -5.94 14.04 24.74
C ALA A 431 -6.81 13.51 23.60
N ILE A 432 -7.36 12.31 23.76
CA ILE A 432 -8.10 11.65 22.68
C ILE A 432 -9.61 11.70 22.95
N VAL A 433 -10.37 12.08 21.93
CA VAL A 433 -11.83 11.87 21.88
C VAL A 433 -12.11 11.11 20.58
N ALA A 434 -12.50 9.85 20.69
CA ALA A 434 -12.66 9.01 19.49
C ALA A 434 -13.86 8.07 19.61
N ALA A 435 -14.26 7.47 18.48
CA ALA A 435 -15.26 6.41 18.47
C ALA A 435 -14.72 5.15 19.18
N ASP A 436 -15.55 4.49 19.95
CA ASP A 436 -15.29 3.16 20.50
C ASP A 436 -15.57 2.11 19.41
N VAL A 437 -14.56 1.89 18.56
CA VAL A 437 -14.62 0.98 17.41
C VAL A 437 -13.32 0.22 17.25
N GLY A 438 -13.42 -1.00 16.77
CA GLY A 438 -12.27 -1.86 16.51
C GLY A 438 -11.36 -1.99 17.74
N GLY A 439 -10.06 -1.84 17.54
CA GLY A 439 -9.07 -1.91 18.60
C GLY A 439 -8.76 -0.58 19.30
N HIS A 440 -9.57 0.49 19.14
CA HIS A 440 -9.28 1.79 19.78
C HIS A 440 -9.13 1.69 21.30
N ALA A 441 -9.94 0.86 21.97
CA ALA A 441 -9.86 0.64 23.42
C ALA A 441 -8.54 -0.02 23.89
N GLU A 442 -7.82 -0.68 22.99
CA GLU A 442 -6.50 -1.25 23.29
C GLU A 442 -5.42 -0.17 23.36
N LEU A 443 -5.60 0.90 22.59
CA LEU A 443 -4.68 2.03 22.53
C LEU A 443 -5.07 3.14 23.51
N VAL A 444 -6.34 3.56 23.50
CA VAL A 444 -6.85 4.70 24.27
C VAL A 444 -7.47 4.21 25.56
N SER A 445 -6.76 4.37 26.69
CA SER A 445 -7.30 4.12 28.01
C SER A 445 -8.09 5.33 28.54
N ALA A 446 -8.90 5.15 29.59
CA ALA A 446 -9.61 6.23 30.28
C ALA A 446 -8.68 7.33 30.84
N HIS A 447 -7.39 7.04 31.01
CA HIS A 447 -6.38 8.02 31.43
C HIS A 447 -5.84 8.87 30.29
N CYS A 448 -6.10 8.48 29.03
CA CYS A 448 -5.61 9.16 27.84
C CYS A 448 -6.69 9.94 27.09
N GLY A 449 -7.97 9.66 27.38
CA GLY A 449 -9.08 10.29 26.66
C GLY A 449 -10.41 9.57 26.85
N PHE A 450 -11.34 9.85 25.96
CA PHE A 450 -12.69 9.30 25.95
C PHE A 450 -12.96 8.54 24.65
N LEU A 451 -13.49 7.34 24.79
CA LEU A 451 -14.09 6.58 23.68
C LEU A 451 -15.62 6.67 23.79
N VAL A 452 -16.27 7.04 22.70
CA VAL A 452 -17.73 7.21 22.63
C VAL A 452 -18.32 6.04 21.87
N PRO A 453 -19.23 5.26 22.51
CA PRO A 453 -19.89 4.14 21.85
C PRO A 453 -20.74 4.57 20.66
N ARG A 454 -20.81 3.71 19.63
CA ARG A 454 -21.62 3.92 18.45
C ARG A 454 -23.12 3.90 18.79
N ARG A 455 -23.81 4.94 18.32
CA ARG A 455 -25.27 5.14 18.47
C ARG A 455 -25.84 5.80 17.21
N ASP A 456 -27.05 6.36 17.30
CA ASP A 456 -27.56 7.30 16.29
C ASP A 456 -26.72 8.60 16.26
N ALA A 457 -26.63 9.22 15.10
CA ALA A 457 -25.74 10.35 14.87
C ALA A 457 -26.00 11.56 15.79
N GLU A 458 -27.26 11.81 16.19
CA GLU A 458 -27.59 12.94 17.05
C GLU A 458 -27.12 12.71 18.49
N ARG A 459 -27.29 11.48 19.00
CA ARG A 459 -26.79 11.11 20.34
C ARG A 459 -25.28 11.11 20.37
N GLU A 460 -24.63 10.49 19.36
CA GLU A 460 -23.18 10.52 19.26
C GLU A 460 -22.66 11.97 19.21
N ALA A 461 -23.28 12.88 18.44
CA ALA A 461 -22.86 14.29 18.37
C ALA A 461 -22.94 14.98 19.74
N ARG A 462 -24.01 14.75 20.51
CA ARG A 462 -24.16 15.27 21.87
C ARG A 462 -23.14 14.68 22.85
N ASP A 463 -22.91 13.36 22.76
CA ASP A 463 -21.94 12.66 23.61
C ASP A 463 -20.51 13.16 23.34
N TYR A 464 -20.12 13.29 22.06
CA TYR A 464 -18.83 13.88 21.70
C TYR A 464 -18.69 15.32 22.18
N ALA A 465 -19.70 16.16 21.97
CA ALA A 465 -19.70 17.53 22.44
C ALA A 465 -19.53 17.61 23.97
N ALA A 466 -20.21 16.75 24.74
CA ALA A 466 -20.07 16.71 26.19
C ALA A 466 -18.65 16.31 26.63
N ARG A 467 -17.99 15.35 25.94
CA ARG A 467 -16.61 14.95 26.26
C ARG A 467 -15.60 16.03 25.91
N LEU A 468 -15.78 16.69 24.76
CA LEU A 468 -14.96 17.84 24.36
C LEU A 468 -15.11 18.99 25.35
N GLU A 469 -16.35 19.33 25.73
CA GLU A 469 -16.64 20.37 26.70
C GLU A 469 -16.01 20.08 28.07
N SER A 470 -16.09 18.84 28.58
CA SER A 470 -15.49 18.49 29.88
C SER A 470 -13.96 18.70 29.86
N LEU A 471 -13.27 18.33 28.78
CA LEU A 471 -11.84 18.58 28.64
C LEU A 471 -11.51 20.08 28.60
N MET A 472 -12.34 20.89 27.94
CA MET A 472 -12.14 22.34 27.85
C MET A 472 -12.40 23.06 29.16
N ARG A 473 -13.35 22.59 29.97
CA ARG A 473 -13.65 23.15 31.29
C ARG A 473 -12.65 22.76 32.37
N GLU A 474 -11.89 21.67 32.14
CA GLU A 474 -10.91 21.14 33.11
C GLU A 474 -9.50 21.08 32.50
N PRO A 475 -8.77 22.24 32.40
CA PRO A 475 -7.47 22.30 31.77
C PRO A 475 -6.43 21.34 32.37
N GLU A 476 -6.49 21.09 33.66
CA GLU A 476 -5.60 20.13 34.32
C GLU A 476 -5.89 18.68 33.90
N MET A 477 -7.18 18.32 33.74
CA MET A 477 -7.53 17.01 33.17
C MET A 477 -7.05 16.86 31.75
N LEU A 478 -7.25 17.87 30.88
CA LEU A 478 -6.79 17.90 29.52
C LEU A 478 -5.27 17.70 29.44
N ARG A 479 -4.50 18.47 30.20
CA ARG A 479 -3.05 18.36 30.26
C ARG A 479 -2.59 16.98 30.73
N ARG A 480 -3.20 16.46 31.81
CA ARG A 480 -2.88 15.12 32.36
C ARG A 480 -3.17 14.01 31.38
N MET A 481 -4.29 14.05 30.65
CA MET A 481 -4.63 13.06 29.64
C MET A 481 -3.64 13.09 28.48
N GLY A 482 -3.25 14.28 28.01
CA GLY A 482 -2.21 14.41 26.99
C GLY A 482 -0.85 13.83 27.42
N GLN A 483 -0.42 14.11 28.64
CA GLN A 483 0.82 13.54 29.20
C GLN A 483 0.74 12.00 29.30
N ASN A 484 -0.40 11.47 29.74
CA ASN A 484 -0.63 10.02 29.82
C ASN A 484 -0.62 9.38 28.41
N SER A 485 -1.19 10.06 27.41
CA SER A 485 -1.14 9.63 26.00
C SER A 485 0.30 9.46 25.54
N ALA A 486 1.14 10.51 25.68
CA ALA A 486 2.54 10.44 25.28
C ALA A 486 3.34 9.38 26.05
N ARG A 487 3.09 9.25 27.37
CA ARG A 487 3.74 8.23 28.20
C ARG A 487 3.36 6.82 27.72
N ARG A 488 2.07 6.54 27.49
CA ARG A 488 1.57 5.24 27.04
C ARG A 488 2.22 4.82 25.73
N ILE A 489 2.35 5.72 24.76
CA ILE A 489 3.01 5.41 23.47
C ILE A 489 4.48 5.08 23.70
N ARG A 490 5.21 5.87 24.48
CA ARG A 490 6.63 5.62 24.79
C ARG A 490 6.88 4.29 25.52
N GLU A 491 5.93 3.86 26.35
CA GLU A 491 6.07 2.64 27.13
C GLU A 491 5.65 1.37 26.37
N ALA A 492 4.65 1.44 25.47
CA ALA A 492 4.03 0.25 24.91
C ALA A 492 4.00 0.15 23.37
N PHE A 493 4.22 1.27 22.65
CA PHE A 493 3.98 1.34 21.21
C PHE A 493 5.09 2.07 20.45
N THR A 494 6.35 1.68 20.71
CA THR A 494 7.54 2.21 20.04
C THR A 494 7.97 1.33 18.87
N LEU A 495 8.76 1.89 17.94
CA LEU A 495 9.36 1.15 16.84
C LEU A 495 10.16 -0.08 17.33
N SER A 496 10.97 0.08 18.37
CA SER A 496 11.79 -1.02 18.90
C SER A 496 10.95 -2.17 19.49
N LEU A 497 9.81 -1.86 20.11
CA LEU A 497 8.86 -2.87 20.59
C LEU A 497 8.16 -3.56 19.43
N PHE A 498 7.78 -2.81 18.40
CA PHE A 498 7.21 -3.36 17.16
C PHE A 498 8.19 -4.32 16.48
N GLU A 499 9.44 -3.91 16.26
CA GLU A 499 10.47 -4.75 15.63
C GLU A 499 10.73 -6.04 16.44
N ARG A 500 10.75 -5.95 17.76
CA ARG A 500 10.88 -7.13 18.64
C ARG A 500 9.69 -8.07 18.51
N ARG A 501 8.46 -7.54 18.49
CA ARG A 501 7.24 -8.34 18.29
C ARG A 501 7.22 -8.99 16.92
N LEU A 502 7.53 -8.22 15.86
CA LEU A 502 7.61 -8.74 14.50
C LEU A 502 8.61 -9.88 14.39
N ARG A 503 9.79 -9.76 15.00
CA ARG A 503 10.79 -10.83 15.04
C ARG A 503 10.24 -12.09 15.74
N GLY A 504 9.60 -11.93 16.90
CA GLY A 504 8.96 -13.05 17.59
C GLY A 504 7.82 -13.71 16.80
N LEU A 505 7.09 -12.93 15.95
CA LEU A 505 6.10 -13.50 15.03
C LEU A 505 6.77 -14.31 13.91
N LEU A 506 7.85 -13.79 13.33
CA LEU A 506 8.60 -14.47 12.28
C LEU A 506 9.24 -15.78 12.74
N GLU A 507 9.68 -15.85 14.00
CA GLU A 507 10.23 -17.08 14.59
C GLU A 507 9.17 -18.19 14.75
N ARG A 508 7.89 -17.84 14.83
CA ARG A 508 6.76 -18.77 14.92
C ARG A 508 6.17 -19.19 13.57
N VAL A 509 6.59 -18.55 12.49
CA VAL A 509 6.23 -19.00 11.14
C VAL A 509 6.96 -20.30 10.84
N PRO A 510 6.31 -21.32 10.28
CA PRO A 510 6.99 -22.54 9.85
C PRO A 510 8.18 -22.23 8.93
N VAL A 511 9.22 -23.01 9.03
CA VAL A 511 10.38 -22.89 8.13
C VAL A 511 9.99 -23.38 6.76
N SER A 512 10.32 -22.61 5.71
CA SER A 512 10.13 -23.04 4.32
C SER A 512 10.90 -24.34 4.07
N THR A 513 10.18 -25.37 3.60
CA THR A 513 10.79 -26.65 3.24
C THR A 513 10.83 -26.78 1.73
N PRO A 514 11.98 -27.11 1.13
CA PRO A 514 12.03 -27.43 -0.29
C PRO A 514 11.11 -28.61 -0.56
N CYS A 515 10.05 -28.37 -1.31
CA CYS A 515 9.12 -29.41 -1.75
C CYS A 515 9.15 -29.48 -3.28
N GLY A 516 9.01 -30.69 -3.83
CA GLY A 516 8.89 -30.86 -5.27
C GLY A 516 7.73 -30.02 -5.84
N VAL A 517 7.97 -29.29 -6.90
CA VAL A 517 6.99 -28.44 -7.56
C VAL A 517 5.94 -29.33 -8.24
N CYS A 518 4.66 -29.24 -7.82
CA CYS A 518 3.57 -29.87 -8.54
C CYS A 518 3.18 -29.01 -9.74
N THR A 519 3.42 -29.51 -10.95
CA THR A 519 3.18 -28.75 -12.20
C THR A 519 1.70 -28.73 -12.62
N ASP A 520 0.87 -29.66 -12.13
CA ASP A 520 -0.48 -29.91 -12.62
C ASP A 520 -1.60 -29.18 -11.84
N SER A 521 -1.25 -28.14 -11.09
CA SER A 521 -2.23 -27.34 -10.36
C SER A 521 -3.12 -26.53 -11.29
N PRO A 522 -4.46 -26.65 -11.19
CA PRO A 522 -5.37 -25.84 -12.00
C PRO A 522 -5.21 -24.35 -11.66
N VAL A 523 -5.05 -23.52 -12.68
CA VAL A 523 -4.98 -22.06 -12.52
C VAL A 523 -6.34 -21.52 -12.09
N PRO A 524 -6.44 -20.71 -11.02
CA PRO A 524 -7.71 -20.17 -10.56
C PRO A 524 -8.32 -19.19 -11.56
N ALA A 525 -9.27 -19.64 -12.35
CA ALA A 525 -9.96 -18.80 -13.33
C ALA A 525 -10.69 -17.60 -12.69
N LEU A 526 -11.22 -17.77 -11.47
CA LEU A 526 -11.94 -16.73 -10.75
C LEU A 526 -11.03 -15.55 -10.38
N GLY A 527 -9.80 -15.79 -9.93
CA GLY A 527 -8.83 -14.74 -9.59
C GLY A 527 -8.44 -13.92 -10.81
N ALA A 528 -8.15 -14.58 -11.94
CA ALA A 528 -7.84 -13.92 -13.20
C ALA A 528 -9.03 -13.09 -13.73
N ALA A 529 -10.26 -13.63 -13.66
CA ALA A 529 -11.47 -12.92 -14.09
C ALA A 529 -11.73 -11.66 -13.24
N ARG A 530 -11.55 -11.74 -11.91
CA ARG A 530 -11.68 -10.58 -11.02
C ARG A 530 -10.65 -9.49 -11.33
N LEU A 531 -9.39 -9.86 -11.54
CA LEU A 531 -8.35 -8.92 -11.94
C LEU A 531 -8.68 -8.26 -13.28
N SER A 532 -9.05 -9.04 -14.30
CA SER A 532 -9.40 -8.54 -15.63
C SER A 532 -10.52 -7.50 -15.56
N MET A 533 -11.59 -7.79 -14.80
CA MET A 533 -12.69 -6.85 -14.59
C MET A 533 -12.25 -5.56 -13.88
N GLN A 534 -11.44 -5.67 -12.83
CA GLN A 534 -10.94 -4.49 -12.08
C GLN A 534 -10.04 -3.63 -12.97
N TRP A 535 -9.09 -4.22 -13.68
CA TRP A 535 -8.19 -3.48 -14.57
C TRP A 535 -8.92 -2.80 -15.72
N ALA A 536 -9.92 -3.47 -16.31
CA ALA A 536 -10.78 -2.88 -17.35
C ALA A 536 -11.60 -1.70 -16.82
N SER A 537 -12.21 -1.85 -15.63
CA SER A 537 -13.01 -0.80 -15.00
C SER A 537 -12.17 0.43 -14.66
N TYR A 538 -10.96 0.24 -14.16
CA TYR A 538 -10.03 1.35 -13.86
C TYR A 538 -9.60 2.09 -15.14
N ARG A 539 -9.22 1.34 -16.20
CA ARG A 539 -8.87 1.94 -17.51
C ARG A 539 -10.02 2.72 -18.11
N LEU A 540 -11.26 2.20 -18.04
CA LEU A 540 -12.45 2.89 -18.53
C LEU A 540 -12.69 4.19 -17.77
N ALA A 541 -12.63 4.17 -16.43
CA ALA A 541 -12.80 5.34 -15.59
C ALA A 541 -11.77 6.44 -15.91
N ASN A 542 -10.49 6.05 -16.05
CA ASN A 542 -9.42 6.99 -16.40
C ASN A 542 -9.55 7.51 -17.84
N GLY A 543 -9.91 6.65 -18.80
CA GLY A 543 -10.16 7.06 -20.18
C GLY A 543 -11.32 8.06 -20.31
N LEU A 544 -12.38 7.90 -19.51
CA LEU A 544 -13.47 8.86 -19.42
C LEU A 544 -13.02 10.19 -18.80
N ARG A 545 -12.21 10.16 -17.74
CA ARG A 545 -11.64 11.38 -17.15
C ARG A 545 -10.80 12.17 -18.15
N CYS A 546 -9.92 11.50 -18.92
CA CYS A 546 -9.08 12.14 -19.93
C CYS A 546 -9.87 12.70 -21.12
N ARG A 547 -10.90 11.98 -21.61
CA ARG A 547 -11.68 12.40 -22.79
C ARG A 547 -12.63 13.56 -22.51
N LEU A 548 -13.15 13.67 -21.31
CA LEU A 548 -14.15 14.67 -20.96
C LEU A 548 -13.53 15.95 -20.38
N ASP A 549 -12.19 16.02 -20.32
CA ASP A 549 -11.44 17.14 -19.72
C ASP A 549 -12.06 17.62 -18.38
N ILE A 550 -12.56 16.63 -17.62
CA ILE A 550 -13.24 16.89 -16.36
C ILE A 550 -12.18 17.23 -15.32
N GLN A 551 -11.74 18.47 -15.36
CA GLN A 551 -10.99 19.04 -14.26
C GLN A 551 -11.79 18.89 -12.96
N LYS A 552 -11.10 18.60 -11.88
CA LYS A 552 -11.44 18.13 -10.53
C LYS A 552 -12.72 18.68 -9.83
N HIS A 553 -13.59 19.45 -10.44
CA HIS A 553 -14.61 20.26 -9.76
C HIS A 553 -15.99 20.20 -10.41
N GLY A 554 -16.73 19.09 -10.30
CA GLY A 554 -18.13 19.10 -10.70
C GLY A 554 -18.97 17.94 -10.12
N ARG A 555 -20.25 18.18 -9.86
CA ARG A 555 -21.23 17.15 -9.45
C ARG A 555 -21.26 15.96 -10.42
N PHE A 556 -21.03 16.21 -11.70
CA PHE A 556 -21.04 15.19 -12.76
C PHE A 556 -19.81 14.28 -12.73
N SER A 557 -18.60 14.81 -12.45
CA SER A 557 -17.39 14.01 -12.26
C SER A 557 -17.54 13.05 -11.08
N ARG A 558 -18.11 13.53 -9.96
CA ARG A 558 -18.42 12.70 -8.78
C ARG A 558 -19.47 11.64 -9.07
N PHE A 559 -20.47 11.95 -9.88
CA PHE A 559 -21.48 10.97 -10.31
C PHE A 559 -20.84 9.86 -11.16
N LEU A 560 -20.03 10.18 -12.16
CA LEU A 560 -19.33 9.21 -13.01
C LEU A 560 -18.36 8.35 -12.19
N GLU A 561 -17.67 8.95 -11.23
CA GLU A 561 -16.77 8.22 -10.33
C GLU A 561 -17.55 7.26 -9.40
N ARG A 562 -18.70 7.68 -8.87
CA ARG A 562 -19.60 6.82 -8.10
C ARG A 562 -20.16 5.67 -8.96
N CYS A 563 -20.56 5.96 -10.20
CA CYS A 563 -21.01 4.93 -11.14
C CYS A 563 -19.89 3.93 -11.49
N ALA A 564 -18.68 4.40 -11.77
CA ALA A 564 -17.52 3.55 -12.05
C ALA A 564 -17.12 2.70 -10.84
N LYS A 565 -17.11 3.30 -9.64
CA LYS A 565 -16.89 2.58 -8.37
C LYS A 565 -18.02 1.57 -8.10
N GLY A 566 -19.26 1.92 -8.39
CA GLY A 566 -20.42 1.02 -8.25
C GLY A 566 -20.36 -0.16 -9.21
N VAL A 567 -20.05 0.09 -10.48
CA VAL A 567 -19.86 -0.97 -11.50
C VAL A 567 -18.66 -1.85 -11.15
N PHE A 568 -17.56 -1.24 -10.73
CA PHE A 568 -16.39 -1.98 -10.23
C PHE A 568 -16.77 -2.86 -9.04
N PHE A 569 -17.44 -2.30 -8.03
CA PHE A 569 -17.82 -3.02 -6.82
C PHE A 569 -18.80 -4.17 -7.13
N LEU A 570 -19.79 -3.90 -7.99
CA LEU A 570 -20.74 -4.90 -8.47
C LEU A 570 -20.06 -6.07 -9.20
N ARG A 571 -19.12 -5.75 -10.09
CA ARG A 571 -18.38 -6.75 -10.88
C ARG A 571 -17.34 -7.52 -10.07
N THR A 572 -16.74 -6.87 -9.08
CA THR A 572 -15.66 -7.48 -8.27
C THR A 572 -16.19 -8.31 -7.12
N PHE A 573 -17.26 -7.84 -6.46
CA PHE A 573 -17.77 -8.42 -5.21
C PHE A 573 -19.22 -8.93 -5.31
N GLY A 574 -19.88 -8.70 -6.46
CA GLY A 574 -21.25 -9.13 -6.74
C GLY A 574 -22.35 -8.18 -6.21
N ALA A 575 -23.59 -8.42 -6.68
CA ALA A 575 -24.72 -7.56 -6.37
C ALA A 575 -25.06 -7.49 -4.87
N LYS A 576 -24.92 -8.59 -4.14
CA LYS A 576 -25.18 -8.66 -2.70
C LYS A 576 -24.24 -7.76 -1.90
N ALA A 577 -22.96 -7.75 -2.23
CA ALA A 577 -21.96 -6.92 -1.57
C ALA A 577 -22.14 -5.43 -1.91
N LEU A 578 -22.48 -5.10 -3.16
CA LEU A 578 -22.84 -3.73 -3.55
C LEU A 578 -24.08 -3.23 -2.78
N TRP A 579 -25.10 -4.07 -2.65
CA TRP A 579 -26.34 -3.74 -1.95
C TRP A 579 -26.11 -3.52 -0.45
N GLN A 580 -25.26 -4.35 0.19
CA GLN A 580 -24.83 -4.18 1.57
C GLN A 580 -24.04 -2.88 1.78
N LYS A 581 -23.22 -2.50 0.80
CA LYS A 581 -22.48 -1.24 0.83
C LYS A 581 -23.40 -0.02 0.66
N ILE A 582 -24.39 -0.10 -0.24
CA ILE A 582 -25.39 0.99 -0.47
C ILE A 582 -26.27 1.16 0.78
N ARG A 583 -26.69 0.09 1.46
CA ARG A 583 -27.51 0.18 2.68
C ARG A 583 -26.81 0.76 3.90
N LYS A 584 -25.47 0.79 3.91
CA LYS A 584 -24.66 1.35 5.02
C LYS A 584 -24.33 2.84 4.81
N HIS A 585 -24.69 3.40 3.67
CA HIS A 585 -24.56 4.81 3.31
C HIS A 585 -25.93 5.44 3.04
#